data_1bd69acec2b37bb24b6f0f7db0983db0
#
_entry.id   1bd69acec2b37bb24b6f0f7db0983db0
#
_cell.length_a   1.000
_cell.length_b   1.000
_cell.length_c   1.000
_cell.angle_alpha   90.00
_cell.angle_beta   90.00
_cell.angle_gamma   90.00
#
_symmetry.space_group_name_H-M   'P 1'
#
loop_
_entity.id
_entity.type
_entity.pdbx_description
1 polymer ?
#
loop_
_entity_poly.entity_id
_entity_poly.type
_entity_poly.pdbx_seq_one_letter_code
_entity_poly.pdbx_strand_id
1 'polypeptide(L)'
;MRVKEKTYLESIKEFIKTILFALLIAGLIRTLFFQPFWIPSGSMKPNLLIGDYIFVNKFIYGYSKYSCPFSLCPFDGRIFYSEPKRGDVVVFRHPANGKDYVKRLIGLPGDEISIKNGRLTLNGKKIDTQKINFFIEKKEK
;
A
#
# COMPACT_ATOMS: atom_id res chain seq x y z
N MET A 1 15.02 50.10 15.93
CA MET A 1 14.92 48.64 15.78
C MET A 1 16.23 48.11 15.21
N ARG A 2 17.07 47.44 16.00
CA ARG A 2 18.31 46.81 15.49
C ARG A 2 17.92 45.46 14.84
N VAL A 3 17.93 45.38 13.54
CA VAL A 3 17.89 44.11 12.80
C VAL A 3 19.22 43.43 13.11
N LYS A 4 19.19 42.34 13.92
CA LYS A 4 20.37 41.50 14.11
C LYS A 4 20.69 40.85 12.77
N GLU A 5 21.83 41.21 12.16
CA GLU A 5 22.39 40.45 11.06
C GLU A 5 22.65 39.04 11.56
N LYS A 6 21.90 38.07 11.02
CA LYS A 6 22.14 36.69 11.33
C LYS A 6 23.51 36.28 10.80
N THR A 7 24.36 35.82 11.70
CA THR A 7 25.66 35.29 11.32
C THR A 7 25.46 34.11 10.37
N TYR A 8 26.31 33.95 9.32
CA TYR A 8 26.23 32.88 8.32
C TYR A 8 26.06 31.50 8.94
N LEU A 9 26.72 31.22 10.06
CA LEU A 9 26.61 29.98 10.83
C LEU A 9 25.21 29.80 11.46
N GLU A 10 24.53 30.85 11.89
CA GLU A 10 23.17 30.78 12.42
C GLU A 10 22.18 30.46 11.31
N SER A 11 22.37 31.04 10.12
CA SER A 11 21.55 30.76 8.95
C SER A 11 21.69 29.28 8.52
N ILE A 12 22.90 28.72 8.53
CA ILE A 12 23.14 27.31 8.23
C ILE A 12 22.46 26.41 9.27
N LYS A 13 22.56 26.71 10.56
CA LYS A 13 21.92 25.93 11.63
C LYS A 13 20.40 25.93 11.48
N GLU A 14 19.80 27.08 11.19
CA GLU A 14 18.35 27.17 10.94
C GLU A 14 17.93 26.39 9.69
N PHE A 15 18.71 26.43 8.64
CA PHE A 15 18.47 25.67 7.41
C PHE A 15 18.50 24.16 7.67
N ILE A 16 19.53 23.68 8.35
CA ILE A 16 19.64 22.26 8.74
C ILE A 16 18.47 21.82 9.63
N LYS A 17 18.11 22.65 10.62
CA LYS A 17 16.97 22.39 11.51
C LYS A 17 15.66 22.28 10.73
N THR A 18 15.45 23.17 9.75
CA THR A 18 14.26 23.14 8.89
C THR A 18 14.20 21.88 8.06
N ILE A 19 15.32 21.46 7.44
CA ILE A 19 15.40 20.19 6.70
C ILE A 19 15.10 18.99 7.59
N LEU A 20 15.72 18.92 8.78
CA LEU A 20 15.48 17.82 9.71
C LEU A 20 14.02 17.75 10.14
N PHE A 21 13.40 18.91 10.40
CA PHE A 21 11.99 18.95 10.78
C PHE A 21 11.06 18.54 9.62
N ALA A 22 11.36 18.98 8.40
CA ALA A 22 10.63 18.58 7.20
C ALA A 22 10.74 17.07 6.95
N LEU A 23 11.93 16.49 7.07
CA LEU A 23 12.15 15.05 6.93
C LEU A 23 11.43 14.25 8.03
N LEU A 24 11.40 14.76 9.25
CA LEU A 24 10.68 14.15 10.36
C LEU A 24 9.18 14.11 10.06
N ILE A 25 8.59 15.24 9.66
CA ILE A 25 7.16 15.32 9.30
C ILE A 25 6.85 14.40 8.12
N ALA A 26 7.65 14.44 7.06
CA ALA A 26 7.46 13.57 5.90
C ALA A 26 7.56 12.08 6.27
N GLY A 27 8.52 11.73 7.14
CA GLY A 27 8.68 10.39 7.69
C GLY A 27 7.47 9.93 8.50
N LEU A 28 6.94 10.82 9.35
CA LEU A 28 5.72 10.54 10.13
C LEU A 28 4.51 10.31 9.21
N ILE A 29 4.28 11.18 8.24
CA ILE A 29 3.15 11.03 7.30
C ILE A 29 3.27 9.72 6.54
N ARG A 30 4.46 9.40 5.99
CA ARG A 30 4.71 8.15 5.28
C ARG A 30 4.52 6.91 6.16
N THR A 31 4.89 6.99 7.43
CA THR A 31 4.78 5.87 8.36
C THR A 31 3.34 5.64 8.79
N LEU A 32 2.61 6.72 9.10
CA LEU A 32 1.29 6.63 9.71
C LEU A 32 0.14 6.55 8.70
N PHE A 33 0.26 7.20 7.55
CA PHE A 33 -0.90 7.37 6.67
C PHE A 33 -0.76 6.64 5.33
N PHE A 34 0.20 7.03 4.50
CA PHE A 34 0.25 6.59 3.11
C PHE A 34 1.64 6.11 2.72
N GLN A 35 1.65 5.05 1.91
CA GLN A 35 2.88 4.54 1.32
C GLN A 35 2.71 4.43 -0.19
N PRO A 36 3.58 5.08 -0.98
CA PRO A 36 3.57 4.88 -2.42
C PRO A 36 4.12 3.49 -2.77
N PHE A 37 3.45 2.84 -3.72
CA PHE A 37 3.87 1.58 -4.33
C PHE A 37 3.84 1.70 -5.85
N TRP A 38 4.84 1.13 -6.48
CA TRP A 38 4.89 0.96 -7.91
C TRP A 38 4.36 -0.42 -8.29
N ILE A 39 3.59 -0.50 -9.40
CA ILE A 39 2.99 -1.75 -9.87
C ILE A 39 3.91 -2.43 -10.89
N PRO A 40 4.62 -3.51 -10.51
CA PRO A 40 5.56 -4.17 -11.40
C PRO A 40 4.92 -5.24 -12.29
N SER A 41 3.66 -5.64 -12.04
CA SER A 41 3.04 -6.77 -12.72
C SER A 41 1.60 -6.52 -13.13
N GLY A 42 1.17 -7.13 -14.25
CA GLY A 42 -0.18 -6.97 -14.79
C GLY A 42 -1.26 -7.85 -14.14
N SER A 43 -1.01 -8.46 -12.99
CA SER A 43 -1.96 -9.38 -12.36
C SER A 43 -3.26 -8.73 -11.87
N MET A 44 -3.31 -7.40 -11.83
CA MET A 44 -4.48 -6.61 -11.46
C MET A 44 -5.11 -5.86 -12.65
N LYS A 45 -4.68 -6.14 -13.88
CA LYS A 45 -5.30 -5.58 -15.10
C LYS A 45 -6.77 -6.00 -15.20
N PRO A 46 -7.63 -5.15 -15.71
CA PRO A 46 -7.40 -3.80 -16.24
C PRO A 46 -7.38 -2.69 -15.17
N ASN A 47 -7.64 -3.00 -13.91
CA ASN A 47 -7.80 -2.01 -12.84
C ASN A 47 -6.50 -1.27 -12.46
N LEU A 48 -5.36 -1.99 -12.51
CA LEU A 48 -4.03 -1.43 -12.26
C LEU A 48 -3.11 -1.87 -13.40
N LEU A 49 -2.41 -0.91 -13.98
CA LEU A 49 -1.49 -1.14 -15.09
C LEU A 49 -0.05 -1.30 -14.56
N ILE A 50 0.78 -1.92 -15.38
CA ILE A 50 2.23 -1.97 -15.11
C ILE A 50 2.78 -0.55 -15.23
N GLY A 51 3.54 -0.11 -14.22
CA GLY A 51 4.09 1.23 -14.18
C GLY A 51 3.28 2.24 -13.35
N ASP A 52 2.04 1.90 -12.99
CA ASP A 52 1.23 2.76 -12.13
C ASP A 52 1.86 2.94 -10.75
N TYR A 53 1.70 4.15 -10.20
CA TYR A 53 1.98 4.45 -8.80
C TYR A 53 0.66 4.55 -8.04
N ILE A 54 0.56 3.79 -6.95
CA ILE A 54 -0.60 3.81 -6.07
C ILE A 54 -0.20 4.27 -4.67
N PHE A 55 -1.12 4.89 -3.95
CA PHE A 55 -0.97 5.19 -2.53
C PHE A 55 -1.75 4.17 -1.71
N VAL A 56 -1.04 3.43 -0.88
CA VAL A 56 -1.63 2.47 0.04
C VAL A 56 -1.93 3.15 1.35
N ASN A 57 -3.19 3.08 1.75
CA ASN A 57 -3.65 3.56 3.03
C ASN A 57 -3.34 2.51 4.10
N LYS A 58 -2.54 2.88 5.10
CA LYS A 58 -2.07 1.95 6.14
C LYS A 58 -3.04 1.78 7.30
N PHE A 59 -3.89 2.76 7.55
CA PHE A 59 -4.76 2.75 8.74
C PHE A 59 -6.09 2.02 8.55
N ILE A 60 -6.49 1.69 7.31
CA ILE A 60 -7.78 1.01 7.03
C ILE A 60 -7.90 -0.31 7.80
N TYR A 61 -6.83 -1.11 7.82
CA TYR A 61 -6.82 -2.42 8.48
C TYR A 61 -5.98 -2.44 9.76
N GLY A 62 -5.66 -1.26 10.28
CA GLY A 62 -4.77 -1.11 11.43
C GLY A 62 -3.29 -1.28 11.10
N TYR A 63 -2.47 -0.92 12.09
CA TYR A 63 -1.03 -0.90 11.97
C TYR A 63 -0.41 -2.25 12.35
N SER A 64 0.53 -2.71 11.55
CA SER A 64 1.37 -3.89 11.82
C SER A 64 2.84 -3.49 11.85
N LYS A 65 3.72 -4.41 12.20
CA LYS A 65 5.18 -4.18 12.14
C LYS A 65 5.66 -3.68 10.76
N TYR A 66 4.97 -4.05 9.68
CA TYR A 66 5.27 -3.61 8.31
C TYR A 66 4.80 -2.20 8.00
N SER A 67 4.02 -1.58 8.88
CA SER A 67 3.60 -0.18 8.72
C SER A 67 4.74 0.79 9.01
N CYS A 68 5.74 0.39 9.80
CA CYS A 68 6.91 1.20 10.10
C CYS A 68 8.02 1.05 9.06
N PRO A 69 8.87 2.07 8.89
CA PRO A 69 10.09 1.96 8.11
C PRO A 69 10.95 0.80 8.60
N PHE A 70 11.50 0.03 7.66
CA PHE A 70 12.35 -1.12 7.94
C PHE A 70 11.73 -2.20 8.85
N SER A 71 10.40 -2.21 9.00
CA SER A 71 9.67 -3.13 9.90
C SER A 71 10.11 -3.03 11.37
N LEU A 72 10.49 -1.83 11.82
CA LEU A 72 11.05 -1.57 13.15
C LEU A 72 10.00 -1.40 14.26
N CYS A 73 8.70 -1.51 13.96
CA CYS A 73 7.69 -1.45 15.01
C CYS A 73 7.84 -2.63 15.99
N PRO A 74 7.95 -2.36 17.30
CA PRO A 74 8.26 -3.37 18.31
C PRO A 74 7.03 -4.13 18.81
N PHE A 75 6.04 -4.37 17.95
CA PHE A 75 4.84 -5.12 18.33
C PHE A 75 4.51 -6.18 17.28
N ASP A 76 4.02 -7.30 17.76
CA ASP A 76 3.45 -8.37 16.96
C ASP A 76 1.93 -8.19 16.82
N GLY A 77 1.38 -8.60 15.66
CA GLY A 77 -0.04 -8.45 15.37
C GLY A 77 -0.40 -7.10 14.75
N ARG A 78 -1.62 -6.62 15.05
CA ARG A 78 -2.17 -5.35 14.54
C ARG A 78 -2.78 -4.51 15.65
N ILE A 79 -2.50 -3.20 15.62
CA ILE A 79 -3.11 -2.19 16.47
C ILE A 79 -4.23 -1.51 15.69
N PHE A 80 -5.38 -1.25 16.32
CA PHE A 80 -6.59 -0.71 15.67
C PHE A 80 -7.05 -1.57 14.49
N TYR A 81 -7.09 -2.89 14.70
CA TYR A 81 -7.48 -3.85 13.67
C TYR A 81 -8.91 -3.63 13.18
N SER A 82 -9.07 -3.63 11.85
CA SER A 82 -10.36 -3.68 11.17
C SER A 82 -10.31 -4.80 10.13
N GLU A 83 -11.38 -5.57 10.02
CA GLU A 83 -11.44 -6.68 9.09
C GLU A 83 -11.55 -6.20 7.64
N PRO A 84 -10.74 -6.77 6.74
CA PRO A 84 -10.88 -6.50 5.33
C PRO A 84 -12.18 -7.12 4.78
N LYS A 85 -12.76 -6.46 3.79
CA LYS A 85 -13.99 -6.91 3.13
C LYS A 85 -13.67 -7.64 1.83
N ARG A 86 -14.56 -8.54 1.45
CA ARG A 86 -14.47 -9.20 0.14
C ARG A 86 -14.53 -8.19 -0.99
N GLY A 87 -13.63 -8.30 -1.95
CA GLY A 87 -13.48 -7.38 -3.06
C GLY A 87 -12.43 -6.28 -2.84
N ASP A 88 -11.98 -6.07 -1.60
CA ASP A 88 -10.93 -5.09 -1.30
C ASP A 88 -9.64 -5.39 -2.06
N VAL A 89 -8.98 -4.34 -2.52
CA VAL A 89 -7.64 -4.43 -3.06
C VAL A 89 -6.64 -4.22 -1.93
N VAL A 90 -5.89 -5.27 -1.62
CA VAL A 90 -4.97 -5.29 -0.49
C VAL A 90 -3.52 -5.42 -0.93
N VAL A 91 -2.65 -4.73 -0.20
CA VAL A 91 -1.20 -4.93 -0.30
C VAL A 91 -0.75 -5.76 0.90
N PHE A 92 -0.02 -6.82 0.63
CA PHE A 92 0.49 -7.70 1.68
C PHE A 92 1.89 -8.20 1.35
N ARG A 93 2.64 -8.49 2.39
CA ARG A 93 3.97 -9.10 2.25
C ARG A 93 3.84 -10.60 2.11
N HIS A 94 4.34 -11.14 1.00
CA HIS A 94 4.30 -12.58 0.73
C HIS A 94 5.26 -13.32 1.68
N PRO A 95 4.77 -14.32 2.44
CA PRO A 95 5.57 -14.95 3.50
C PRO A 95 6.79 -15.70 2.98
N ALA A 96 6.72 -16.32 1.81
CA ALA A 96 7.80 -17.14 1.28
C ALA A 96 8.97 -16.33 0.68
N ASN A 97 8.73 -15.14 0.12
CA ASN A 97 9.77 -14.38 -0.58
C ASN A 97 9.96 -12.95 -0.08
N GLY A 98 9.17 -12.51 0.91
CA GLY A 98 9.26 -11.18 1.51
C GLY A 98 8.94 -10.01 0.58
N LYS A 99 8.38 -10.26 -0.60
CA LYS A 99 7.98 -9.22 -1.55
C LYS A 99 6.56 -8.75 -1.28
N ASP A 100 6.29 -7.50 -1.61
CA ASP A 100 4.96 -6.93 -1.50
C ASP A 100 4.13 -7.27 -2.75
N TYR A 101 2.91 -7.76 -2.54
CA TYR A 101 1.96 -8.10 -3.58
C TYR A 101 0.69 -7.28 -3.45
N VAL A 102 0.12 -6.92 -4.58
CA VAL A 102 -1.19 -6.27 -4.67
C VAL A 102 -2.17 -7.26 -5.27
N LYS A 103 -3.22 -7.61 -4.55
CA LYS A 103 -4.26 -8.56 -4.98
C LYS A 103 -5.64 -8.13 -4.50
N ARG A 104 -6.67 -8.65 -5.18
CA ARG A 104 -8.05 -8.50 -4.72
C ARG A 104 -8.40 -9.65 -3.78
N LEU A 105 -8.97 -9.30 -2.64
CA LEU A 105 -9.40 -10.26 -1.64
C LEU A 105 -10.71 -10.93 -2.10
N ILE A 106 -10.65 -12.22 -2.34
CA ILE A 106 -11.81 -13.01 -2.79
C ILE A 106 -12.43 -13.80 -1.65
N GLY A 107 -11.61 -14.49 -0.86
CA GLY A 107 -12.05 -15.28 0.28
C GLY A 107 -11.80 -14.60 1.61
N LEU A 108 -12.69 -14.80 2.55
CA LEU A 108 -12.55 -14.43 3.95
C LEU A 108 -12.26 -15.68 4.79
N PRO A 109 -11.79 -15.54 6.04
CA PRO A 109 -11.61 -16.69 6.91
C PRO A 109 -12.87 -17.57 7.00
N GLY A 110 -12.71 -18.88 6.83
CA GLY A 110 -13.83 -19.85 6.82
C GLY A 110 -14.49 -20.07 5.46
N ASP A 111 -14.11 -19.30 4.42
CA ASP A 111 -14.67 -19.52 3.09
C ASP A 111 -14.03 -20.72 2.38
N GLU A 112 -14.86 -21.48 1.68
CA GLU A 112 -14.45 -22.51 0.73
C GLU A 112 -14.43 -21.91 -0.69
N ILE A 113 -13.26 -21.96 -1.33
CA ILE A 113 -13.07 -21.42 -2.68
C ILE A 113 -12.69 -22.56 -3.63
N SER A 114 -13.41 -22.70 -4.72
CA SER A 114 -13.03 -23.60 -5.81
C SER A 114 -13.11 -22.91 -7.17
N ILE A 115 -12.19 -23.32 -8.05
CA ILE A 115 -12.16 -22.85 -9.44
C ILE A 115 -12.28 -24.06 -10.35
N LYS A 116 -13.38 -24.12 -11.12
CA LYS A 116 -13.62 -25.18 -12.09
C LYS A 116 -13.88 -24.56 -13.46
N ASN A 117 -13.10 -24.98 -14.45
CA ASN A 117 -13.19 -24.47 -15.83
C ASN A 117 -13.18 -22.91 -15.92
N GLY A 118 -12.31 -22.27 -15.13
CA GLY A 118 -12.19 -20.82 -15.09
C GLY A 118 -13.33 -20.09 -14.36
N ARG A 119 -14.27 -20.80 -13.78
CA ARG A 119 -15.38 -20.24 -12.98
C ARG A 119 -15.12 -20.39 -11.49
N LEU A 120 -15.29 -19.28 -10.80
CA LEU A 120 -15.13 -19.20 -9.36
C LEU A 120 -16.41 -19.64 -8.65
N THR A 121 -16.26 -20.52 -7.67
CA THR A 121 -17.33 -20.93 -6.77
C THR A 121 -16.89 -20.60 -5.33
N LEU A 122 -17.77 -19.99 -4.58
CA LEU A 122 -17.54 -19.56 -3.22
C LEU A 122 -18.63 -20.15 -2.34
N ASN A 123 -18.24 -20.93 -1.32
CA ASN A 123 -19.17 -21.63 -0.41
C ASN A 123 -20.26 -22.41 -1.17
N GLY A 124 -19.87 -23.13 -2.21
CA GLY A 124 -20.76 -23.90 -3.05
C GLY A 124 -21.60 -23.10 -4.07
N LYS A 125 -21.60 -21.77 -3.99
CA LYS A 125 -22.33 -20.90 -4.93
C LYS A 125 -21.41 -20.39 -6.03
N LYS A 126 -21.86 -20.52 -7.28
CA LYS A 126 -21.16 -19.92 -8.43
C LYS A 126 -21.23 -18.39 -8.33
N ILE A 127 -20.12 -17.73 -8.55
CA ILE A 127 -20.09 -16.27 -8.64
C ILE A 127 -20.47 -15.88 -10.06
N ASP A 128 -21.47 -15.00 -10.17
CA ASP A 128 -21.87 -14.44 -11.45
C ASP A 128 -20.74 -13.58 -12.00
N THR A 129 -20.38 -13.88 -13.25
CA THR A 129 -19.34 -13.15 -13.96
C THR A 129 -19.92 -12.50 -15.19
N GLN A 130 -19.67 -11.21 -15.35
CA GLN A 130 -20.00 -10.49 -16.58
C GLN A 130 -18.78 -10.49 -17.51
N LYS A 131 -19.01 -10.81 -18.77
CA LYS A 131 -17.97 -10.69 -19.79
C LYS A 131 -17.74 -9.22 -20.06
N ILE A 132 -16.58 -8.71 -19.73
CA ILE A 132 -16.15 -7.36 -20.10
C ILE A 132 -15.59 -7.38 -21.53
N ASN A 133 -15.68 -6.23 -22.21
CA ASN A 133 -15.07 -6.04 -23.53
C ASN A 133 -13.55 -6.21 -23.46
N PHE A 134 -12.94 -6.48 -24.64
CA PHE A 134 -11.50 -6.67 -24.73
C PHE A 134 -10.74 -5.47 -24.18
N PHE A 135 -9.79 -5.73 -23.29
CA PHE A 135 -8.83 -4.74 -22.85
C PHE A 135 -7.65 -4.75 -23.84
N ILE A 136 -7.50 -3.66 -24.59
CA ILE A 136 -6.38 -3.48 -25.52
C ILE A 136 -5.35 -2.60 -24.85
N GLU A 137 -4.22 -3.17 -24.48
CA GLU A 137 -3.07 -2.42 -23.97
C GLU A 137 -2.28 -1.86 -25.17
N LYS A 138 -2.19 -0.53 -25.28
CA LYS A 138 -1.25 0.09 -26.23
C LYS A 138 0.17 -0.18 -25.71
N LYS A 139 0.94 -0.97 -26.47
CA LYS A 139 2.39 -1.05 -26.23
C LYS A 139 2.99 0.33 -26.53
N GLU A 140 3.41 1.04 -25.52
CA GLU A 140 4.37 2.13 -25.73
C GLU A 140 5.68 1.53 -26.20
N LYS A 141 6.17 2.10 -27.33
CA LYS A 141 7.47 1.71 -27.93
C LYS A 141 8.62 2.25 -27.12
#